data_fd8f528e63010caed76204748f28dff0
#
_entry.id   fd8f528e63010caed76204748f28dff0
#
_cell.length_a   1.000
_cell.length_b   1.000
_cell.length_c   1.000
_cell.angle_alpha   90.00
_cell.angle_beta   90.00
_cell.angle_gamma   90.00
#
_symmetry.space_group_name_H-M   'P 1'
#
loop_
_entity.id
_entity.type
_entity.pdbx_description
1 polymer ?
#
loop_
_entity_poly.entity_id
_entity_poly.type
_entity_poly.pdbx_seq_one_letter_code
_entity_poly.pdbx_strand_id
1 'polypeptide(L)'
;RVVEAVPEGADAERVMRAMAADGTQLIFATSFGYLEPALRVAADFKGVRFEHAGGFKTAPNLNTYNARFYEGRWLAGWLAGKSSQAGVAGYVAGFPLPEVIQGINAFALGMRAANPKATVRVAWLGTWFDPPKEREAALALIGGGADVLANHSGSPAVPQAAQERGVKVIGYQSDMSRIAPQAQLAADRKSVV
;
A
#
# COMPACT_ATOMS: atom_id res chain seq x y z
N ARG A 1 -24.03 0.21 6.29
CA ARG A 1 -23.75 1.61 5.91
C ARG A 1 -22.26 1.76 5.61
N VAL A 2 -21.89 2.46 4.53
CA VAL A 2 -20.51 2.82 4.18
C VAL A 2 -20.37 4.33 4.30
N VAL A 3 -19.26 4.80 4.85
CA VAL A 3 -18.88 6.22 4.91
C VAL A 3 -17.50 6.32 4.23
N GLU A 4 -17.43 7.03 3.13
CA GLU A 4 -16.26 7.15 2.29
C GLU A 4 -15.50 8.46 2.53
N ALA A 5 -14.24 8.49 2.13
CA ALA A 5 -13.36 9.67 2.15
C ALA A 5 -13.26 10.35 3.55
N VAL A 6 -13.29 9.55 4.62
CA VAL A 6 -13.14 10.07 5.98
C VAL A 6 -11.67 10.40 6.24
N PRO A 7 -11.31 11.65 6.58
CA PRO A 7 -9.95 11.99 6.98
C PRO A 7 -9.50 11.20 8.21
N GLU A 8 -8.21 10.89 8.28
CA GLU A 8 -7.62 10.24 9.46
C GLU A 8 -7.63 11.19 10.68
N GLY A 9 -7.56 10.62 11.88
CA GLY A 9 -7.55 11.39 13.12
C GLY A 9 -8.92 11.68 13.69
N ALA A 10 -9.21 12.95 14.02
CA ALA A 10 -10.43 13.35 14.74
C ALA A 10 -11.73 13.08 13.96
N ASP A 11 -11.71 13.21 12.65
CA ASP A 11 -12.88 12.92 11.81
C ASP A 11 -13.23 11.44 11.80
N ALA A 12 -12.24 10.56 11.73
CA ALA A 12 -12.44 9.12 11.82
C ALA A 12 -13.07 8.74 13.17
N GLU A 13 -12.60 9.33 14.27
CA GLU A 13 -13.17 9.12 15.59
C GLU A 13 -14.64 9.58 15.65
N ARG A 14 -14.91 10.79 15.19
CA ARG A 14 -16.26 11.37 15.16
C ARG A 14 -17.24 10.50 14.37
N VAL A 15 -16.82 10.01 13.20
CA VAL A 15 -17.66 9.14 12.35
C VAL A 15 -17.94 7.80 13.04
N MET A 16 -16.92 7.14 13.59
CA MET A 16 -17.10 5.88 14.29
C MET A 16 -17.97 6.02 15.56
N ARG A 17 -17.82 7.12 16.32
CA ARG A 17 -18.69 7.44 17.45
C ARG A 17 -20.15 7.60 17.03
N ALA A 18 -20.41 8.33 15.95
CA ALA A 18 -21.74 8.50 15.41
C ALA A 18 -22.34 7.15 14.98
N MET A 19 -21.58 6.32 14.26
CA MET A 19 -22.03 4.97 13.87
C MET A 19 -22.38 4.10 15.10
N ALA A 20 -21.54 4.11 16.13
CA ALA A 20 -21.76 3.36 17.36
C ALA A 20 -23.00 3.86 18.12
N ALA A 21 -23.18 5.18 18.21
CA ALA A 21 -24.35 5.80 18.85
C ALA A 21 -25.65 5.53 18.08
N ASP A 22 -25.58 5.42 16.74
CA ASP A 22 -26.71 5.05 15.88
C ASP A 22 -27.07 3.54 15.92
N GLY A 23 -26.44 2.76 16.83
CA GLY A 23 -26.75 1.34 17.03
C GLY A 23 -25.99 0.36 16.10
N THR A 24 -24.96 0.82 15.39
CA THR A 24 -24.10 -0.08 14.62
C THR A 24 -23.34 -1.02 15.55
N GLN A 25 -23.49 -2.32 15.37
CA GLN A 25 -22.89 -3.35 16.23
C GLN A 25 -21.49 -3.81 15.78
N LEU A 26 -21.16 -3.61 14.51
CA LEU A 26 -19.87 -3.99 13.93
C LEU A 26 -19.38 -2.89 13.00
N ILE A 27 -18.16 -2.38 13.26
CA ILE A 27 -17.54 -1.30 12.50
C ILE A 27 -16.21 -1.80 11.92
N PHE A 28 -16.05 -1.71 10.61
CA PHE A 28 -14.79 -1.95 9.91
C PHE A 28 -14.05 -0.63 9.70
N ALA A 29 -12.86 -0.51 10.27
CA ALA A 29 -11.96 0.62 10.12
C ALA A 29 -10.84 0.25 9.13
N THR A 30 -10.85 0.84 7.94
CA THR A 30 -10.10 0.34 6.76
C THR A 30 -8.88 1.17 6.37
N SER A 31 -8.49 2.17 7.16
CA SER A 31 -7.25 2.91 6.98
C SER A 31 -6.34 2.77 8.20
N PHE A 32 -5.02 2.79 7.98
CA PHE A 32 -4.05 2.66 9.06
C PHE A 32 -4.26 3.71 10.17
N GLY A 33 -4.45 4.97 9.80
CA GLY A 33 -4.67 6.07 10.75
C GLY A 33 -5.99 6.03 11.52
N TYR A 34 -6.86 5.04 11.23
CA TYR A 34 -8.10 4.82 11.99
C TYR A 34 -7.87 3.97 13.26
N LEU A 35 -6.69 3.37 13.46
CA LEU A 35 -6.44 2.46 14.58
C LEU A 35 -6.60 3.15 15.95
N GLU A 36 -5.89 4.23 16.17
CA GLU A 36 -5.97 4.97 17.44
C GLU A 36 -7.37 5.57 17.70
N PRO A 37 -8.04 6.20 16.70
CA PRO A 37 -9.45 6.56 16.82
C PRO A 37 -10.36 5.37 17.19
N ALA A 38 -10.21 4.24 16.50
CA ALA A 38 -11.03 3.05 16.77
C ALA A 38 -10.82 2.50 18.19
N LEU A 39 -9.59 2.48 18.69
CA LEU A 39 -9.27 2.07 20.06
C LEU A 39 -9.97 2.97 21.09
N ARG A 40 -9.97 4.30 20.89
CA ARG A 40 -10.67 5.24 21.78
C ARG A 40 -12.18 5.02 21.77
N VAL A 41 -12.77 4.87 20.57
CA VAL A 41 -14.22 4.60 20.47
C VAL A 41 -14.58 3.24 21.06
N ALA A 42 -13.79 2.20 20.81
CA ALA A 42 -13.99 0.87 21.39
C ALA A 42 -13.96 0.87 22.92
N ALA A 43 -13.12 1.72 23.52
CA ALA A 43 -13.06 1.87 24.97
C ALA A 43 -14.38 2.40 25.58
N ASP A 44 -15.09 3.26 24.86
CA ASP A 44 -16.34 3.88 25.32
C ASP A 44 -17.58 3.04 24.95
N PHE A 45 -17.56 2.35 23.80
CA PHE A 45 -18.66 1.55 23.27
C PHE A 45 -18.41 0.04 23.39
N LYS A 46 -18.42 -0.50 24.60
CA LYS A 46 -18.10 -1.89 24.90
C LYS A 46 -18.96 -2.94 24.18
N GLY A 47 -20.19 -2.58 23.79
CA GLY A 47 -21.13 -3.45 23.08
C GLY A 47 -20.92 -3.47 21.55
N VAL A 48 -20.06 -2.60 21.02
CA VAL A 48 -19.75 -2.52 19.59
C VAL A 48 -18.45 -3.26 19.31
N ARG A 49 -18.42 -4.03 18.23
CA ARG A 49 -17.21 -4.71 17.74
C ARG A 49 -16.54 -3.89 16.66
N PHE A 50 -15.22 -3.86 16.68
CA PHE A 50 -14.40 -3.16 15.72
C PHE A 50 -13.42 -4.14 15.05
N GLU A 51 -13.32 -4.04 13.74
CA GLU A 51 -12.36 -4.78 12.91
C GLU A 51 -11.49 -3.79 12.15
N HIS A 52 -10.19 -3.80 12.40
CA HIS A 52 -9.25 -2.85 11.81
C HIS A 52 -8.35 -3.53 10.77
N ALA A 53 -8.33 -3.00 9.55
CA ALA A 53 -7.46 -3.49 8.49
C ALA A 53 -6.00 -3.03 8.69
N GLY A 54 -5.05 -3.96 8.71
CA GLY A 54 -3.62 -3.65 8.80
C GLY A 54 -3.16 -3.10 10.14
N GLY A 55 -3.99 -3.19 11.19
CA GLY A 55 -3.64 -2.73 12.55
C GLY A 55 -2.67 -3.68 13.25
N PHE A 56 -2.07 -3.19 14.34
CA PHE A 56 -1.10 -3.93 15.16
C PHE A 56 -1.40 -3.87 16.67
N LYS A 57 -2.49 -3.22 17.06
CA LYS A 57 -3.00 -3.17 18.44
C LYS A 57 -4.42 -3.72 18.48
N THR A 58 -4.76 -4.43 19.55
CA THR A 58 -6.09 -5.00 19.80
C THR A 58 -6.67 -4.50 21.12
N ALA A 59 -7.98 -4.66 21.31
CA ALA A 59 -8.70 -4.45 22.55
C ALA A 59 -9.77 -5.54 22.73
N PRO A 60 -10.45 -5.66 23.89
CA PRO A 60 -11.44 -6.71 24.09
C PRO A 60 -12.56 -6.77 23.04
N ASN A 61 -12.86 -5.64 22.40
CA ASN A 61 -13.87 -5.52 21.34
C ASN A 61 -13.31 -4.93 20.04
N LEU A 62 -11.98 -4.89 19.90
CA LEU A 62 -11.32 -4.48 18.65
C LEU A 62 -10.29 -5.53 18.25
N ASN A 63 -10.48 -6.13 17.08
CA ASN A 63 -9.51 -7.00 16.42
C ASN A 63 -8.87 -6.33 15.22
N THR A 64 -7.79 -6.94 14.73
CA THR A 64 -7.13 -6.52 13.50
C THR A 64 -7.08 -7.69 12.53
N TYR A 65 -7.22 -7.38 11.25
CA TYR A 65 -7.08 -8.37 10.18
C TYR A 65 -6.19 -7.82 9.07
N ASN A 66 -5.54 -8.73 8.35
CA ASN A 66 -4.75 -8.39 7.18
C ASN A 66 -4.73 -9.56 6.19
N ALA A 67 -4.50 -9.27 4.91
CA ALA A 67 -4.21 -10.28 3.92
C ALA A 67 -2.70 -10.48 3.80
N ARG A 68 -2.29 -11.65 3.27
CA ARG A 68 -0.87 -11.99 3.06
C ARG A 68 -0.31 -11.31 1.81
N PHE A 69 -0.41 -9.98 1.74
CA PHE A 69 0.03 -9.19 0.57
C PHE A 69 1.51 -9.39 0.24
N TYR A 70 2.33 -9.72 1.24
CA TYR A 70 3.75 -9.99 1.06
C TYR A 70 4.03 -11.17 0.12
N GLU A 71 3.13 -12.14 0.00
CA GLU A 71 3.28 -13.25 -0.95
C GLU A 71 3.19 -12.73 -2.39
N GLY A 72 2.19 -11.91 -2.70
CA GLY A 72 2.10 -11.22 -4.00
C GLY A 72 3.28 -10.29 -4.26
N ARG A 73 3.76 -9.60 -3.23
CA ARG A 73 4.96 -8.75 -3.32
C ARG A 73 6.22 -9.54 -3.64
N TRP A 74 6.37 -10.73 -3.07
CA TRP A 74 7.51 -11.60 -3.39
C TRP A 74 7.49 -12.02 -4.86
N LEU A 75 6.33 -12.45 -5.38
CA LEU A 75 6.16 -12.82 -6.79
C LEU A 75 6.41 -11.62 -7.71
N ALA A 76 5.90 -10.45 -7.35
CA ALA A 76 6.14 -9.20 -8.06
C ALA A 76 7.64 -8.85 -8.11
N GLY A 77 8.34 -9.03 -6.99
CA GLY A 77 9.79 -8.85 -6.92
C GLY A 77 10.55 -9.85 -7.80
N TRP A 78 10.15 -11.11 -7.80
CA TRP A 78 10.74 -12.12 -8.67
C TRP A 78 10.58 -11.75 -10.15
N LEU A 79 9.39 -11.32 -10.55
CA LEU A 79 9.13 -10.86 -11.92
C LEU A 79 9.97 -9.61 -12.26
N ALA A 80 10.07 -8.65 -11.33
CA ALA A 80 10.92 -7.47 -11.47
C ALA A 80 12.38 -7.87 -11.68
N GLY A 81 12.89 -8.83 -10.90
CA GLY A 81 14.26 -9.32 -11.02
C GLY A 81 14.56 -10.04 -12.34
N LYS A 82 13.55 -10.72 -12.91
CA LYS A 82 13.63 -11.32 -14.25
C LYS A 82 13.58 -10.31 -15.38
N SER A 83 12.87 -9.20 -15.18
CA SER A 83 12.62 -8.18 -16.20
C SER A 83 13.67 -7.06 -16.20
N SER A 84 14.28 -6.79 -15.05
CA SER A 84 15.28 -5.72 -14.89
C SER A 84 16.60 -6.09 -15.57
N GLN A 85 17.10 -5.20 -16.42
CA GLN A 85 18.42 -5.30 -17.02
C GLN A 85 19.50 -4.63 -16.15
N ALA A 86 19.15 -3.52 -15.49
CA ALA A 86 20.04 -2.81 -14.59
C ALA A 86 20.24 -3.52 -13.24
N GLY A 87 19.35 -4.44 -12.88
CA GLY A 87 19.31 -5.05 -11.55
C GLY A 87 18.90 -4.07 -10.45
N VAL A 88 18.25 -2.96 -10.79
CA VAL A 88 17.83 -1.91 -9.85
C VAL A 88 16.33 -1.68 -9.97
N ALA A 89 15.61 -1.91 -8.88
CA ALA A 89 14.21 -1.50 -8.78
C ALA A 89 14.05 -0.26 -7.90
N GLY A 90 13.14 0.62 -8.30
CA GLY A 90 12.65 1.74 -7.49
C GLY A 90 11.33 1.38 -6.80
N TYR A 91 11.20 1.68 -5.51
CA TYR A 91 9.98 1.44 -4.75
C TYR A 91 9.48 2.75 -4.12
N VAL A 92 8.34 3.25 -4.58
CA VAL A 92 7.70 4.44 -4.02
C VAL A 92 6.74 4.00 -2.93
N ALA A 93 6.89 4.52 -1.71
CA ALA A 93 6.11 4.08 -0.55
C ALA A 93 5.62 5.26 0.31
N GLY A 94 4.44 5.11 0.88
CA GLY A 94 3.81 6.14 1.71
C GLY A 94 4.54 6.37 3.03
N PHE A 95 4.44 5.40 3.95
CA PHE A 95 5.01 5.49 5.29
C PHE A 95 5.78 4.21 5.66
N PRO A 96 6.83 4.30 6.50
CA PRO A 96 7.64 3.16 6.95
C PRO A 96 6.91 2.33 8.03
N LEU A 97 5.71 1.85 7.73
CA LEU A 97 4.92 1.02 8.62
C LEU A 97 5.29 -0.47 8.49
N PRO A 98 5.03 -1.30 9.51
CA PRO A 98 5.39 -2.71 9.49
C PRO A 98 4.90 -3.47 8.24
N GLU A 99 3.65 -3.27 7.83
CA GLU A 99 3.09 -3.89 6.62
C GLU A 99 3.82 -3.44 5.35
N VAL A 100 4.12 -2.14 5.23
CA VAL A 100 4.81 -1.59 4.06
C VAL A 100 6.24 -2.11 3.98
N ILE A 101 6.96 -2.11 5.11
CA ILE A 101 8.33 -2.65 5.21
C ILE A 101 8.35 -4.15 4.89
N GLN A 102 7.38 -4.92 5.42
CA GLN A 102 7.22 -6.34 5.08
C GLN A 102 7.05 -6.54 3.58
N GLY A 103 6.20 -5.74 2.93
CA GLY A 103 5.99 -5.78 1.49
C GLY A 103 7.24 -5.46 0.68
N ILE A 104 7.98 -4.41 1.07
CA ILE A 104 9.25 -4.03 0.43
C ILE A 104 10.30 -5.14 0.59
N ASN A 105 10.42 -5.71 1.80
CA ASN A 105 11.36 -6.79 2.07
C ASN A 105 11.01 -8.05 1.26
N ALA A 106 9.73 -8.42 1.18
CA ALA A 106 9.28 -9.54 0.36
C ALA A 106 9.60 -9.32 -1.12
N PHE A 107 9.33 -8.11 -1.64
CA PHE A 107 9.69 -7.72 -3.00
C PHE A 107 11.21 -7.83 -3.24
N ALA A 108 12.02 -7.32 -2.33
CA ALA A 108 13.48 -7.39 -2.43
C ALA A 108 14.00 -8.84 -2.39
N LEU A 109 13.42 -9.69 -1.55
CA LEU A 109 13.76 -11.12 -1.50
C LEU A 109 13.38 -11.82 -2.80
N GLY A 110 12.17 -11.57 -3.33
CA GLY A 110 11.76 -12.11 -4.63
C GLY A 110 12.68 -11.66 -5.76
N MET A 111 13.03 -10.37 -5.79
CA MET A 111 13.91 -9.81 -6.80
C MET A 111 15.32 -10.46 -6.76
N ARG A 112 15.87 -10.67 -5.55
CA ARG A 112 17.17 -11.34 -5.36
C ARG A 112 17.12 -12.84 -5.66
N ALA A 113 15.97 -13.49 -5.47
CA ALA A 113 15.80 -14.88 -5.87
C ALA A 113 15.89 -15.05 -7.41
N ALA A 114 15.49 -14.04 -8.18
CA ALA A 114 15.61 -14.02 -9.63
C ALA A 114 16.97 -13.48 -10.11
N ASN A 115 17.51 -12.48 -9.43
CA ASN A 115 18.79 -11.84 -9.70
C ASN A 115 19.53 -11.55 -8.37
N PRO A 116 20.47 -12.38 -7.94
CA PRO A 116 21.14 -12.24 -6.65
C PRO A 116 21.88 -10.91 -6.41
N LYS A 117 22.22 -10.19 -7.49
CA LYS A 117 22.89 -8.88 -7.41
C LYS A 117 21.91 -7.70 -7.39
N ALA A 118 20.60 -7.98 -7.49
CA ALA A 118 19.60 -6.94 -7.57
C ALA A 118 19.48 -6.12 -6.28
N THR A 119 19.17 -4.85 -6.45
CA THR A 119 18.96 -3.87 -5.37
C THR A 119 17.59 -3.21 -5.50
N VAL A 120 17.00 -2.85 -4.37
CA VAL A 120 15.76 -2.08 -4.30
C VAL A 120 16.05 -0.77 -3.59
N ARG A 121 15.73 0.34 -4.25
CA ARG A 121 15.83 1.70 -3.69
C ARG A 121 14.45 2.20 -3.34
N VAL A 122 14.28 2.73 -2.13
CA VAL A 122 12.97 3.16 -1.62
C VAL A 122 12.93 4.67 -1.51
N ALA A 123 11.84 5.28 -1.99
CA ALA A 123 11.51 6.68 -1.77
C ALA A 123 10.26 6.77 -0.89
N TRP A 124 10.38 7.47 0.24
CA TRP A 124 9.29 7.66 1.19
C TRP A 124 8.58 8.99 0.95
N LEU A 125 7.24 8.95 0.80
CA LEU A 125 6.41 10.12 0.48
C LEU A 125 5.94 10.90 1.71
N GLY A 126 5.74 10.21 2.86
CA GLY A 126 5.08 10.78 4.03
C GLY A 126 3.56 11.00 3.84
N THR A 127 2.98 10.38 2.82
CA THR A 127 1.54 10.42 2.50
C THR A 127 1.12 9.16 1.76
N TRP A 128 -0.19 8.82 1.79
CA TRP A 128 -0.73 7.72 0.99
C TRP A 128 -1.13 8.13 -0.42
N PHE A 129 -1.46 9.41 -0.62
CA PHE A 129 -1.94 9.90 -1.91
C PHE A 129 -1.45 11.34 -2.14
N ASP A 130 -0.53 11.50 -3.07
CA ASP A 130 0.00 12.79 -3.52
C ASP A 130 0.60 12.58 -4.92
N PRO A 131 -0.21 12.70 -5.98
CA PRO A 131 0.26 12.43 -7.35
C PRO A 131 1.52 13.20 -7.77
N PRO A 132 1.67 14.50 -7.45
CA PRO A 132 2.91 15.24 -7.72
C PRO A 132 4.15 14.61 -7.05
N LYS A 133 4.08 14.32 -5.74
CA LYS A 133 5.20 13.71 -5.01
C LYS A 133 5.48 12.29 -5.47
N GLU A 134 4.44 11.50 -5.75
CA GLU A 134 4.59 10.14 -6.28
C GLU A 134 5.34 10.15 -7.62
N ARG A 135 4.98 11.09 -8.51
CA ARG A 135 5.65 11.27 -9.78
C ARG A 135 7.10 11.71 -9.62
N GLU A 136 7.37 12.70 -8.77
CA GLU A 136 8.71 13.18 -8.50
C GLU A 136 9.61 12.06 -7.96
N ALA A 137 9.12 11.30 -6.98
CA ALA A 137 9.82 10.15 -6.41
C ALA A 137 10.12 9.07 -7.47
N ALA A 138 9.15 8.76 -8.33
CA ALA A 138 9.32 7.81 -9.43
C ALA A 138 10.41 8.27 -10.40
N LEU A 139 10.40 9.54 -10.83
CA LEU A 139 11.38 10.12 -11.73
C LEU A 139 12.78 10.16 -11.11
N ALA A 140 12.88 10.47 -9.81
CA ALA A 140 14.16 10.44 -9.09
C ALA A 140 14.76 9.02 -9.03
N LEU A 141 13.93 8.00 -8.77
CA LEU A 141 14.35 6.61 -8.77
C LEU A 141 14.82 6.14 -10.15
N ILE A 142 14.09 6.52 -11.22
CA ILE A 142 14.49 6.24 -12.61
C ILE A 142 15.80 6.94 -12.92
N GLY A 143 15.96 8.23 -12.60
CA GLY A 143 17.21 8.98 -12.75
C GLY A 143 18.38 8.37 -11.98
N GLY A 144 18.09 7.69 -10.86
CA GLY A 144 19.04 6.91 -10.08
C GLY A 144 19.38 5.52 -10.67
N GLY A 145 18.83 5.16 -11.84
CA GLY A 145 19.15 3.92 -12.56
C GLY A 145 18.16 2.78 -12.32
N ALA A 146 16.99 3.03 -11.73
CA ALA A 146 15.95 2.02 -11.64
C ALA A 146 15.27 1.84 -13.01
N ASP A 147 15.19 0.61 -13.49
CA ASP A 147 14.52 0.23 -14.75
C ASP A 147 13.22 -0.55 -14.52
N VAL A 148 12.91 -0.85 -13.26
CA VAL A 148 11.61 -1.37 -12.82
C VAL A 148 11.13 -0.56 -11.62
N LEU A 149 9.87 -0.14 -11.62
CA LEU A 149 9.24 0.53 -10.48
C LEU A 149 8.20 -0.38 -9.82
N ALA A 150 8.00 -0.17 -8.54
CA ALA A 150 6.87 -0.65 -7.76
C ALA A 150 6.40 0.46 -6.80
N ASN A 151 5.17 0.40 -6.33
CA ASN A 151 4.69 1.39 -5.39
C ASN A 151 3.78 0.81 -4.30
N HIS A 152 3.68 1.53 -3.19
CA HIS A 152 2.69 1.37 -2.13
C HIS A 152 2.14 2.75 -1.80
N SER A 153 1.48 3.35 -2.80
CA SER A 153 0.85 4.66 -2.79
C SER A 153 -0.41 4.64 -3.65
N GLY A 154 -1.30 5.60 -3.48
CA GLY A 154 -2.68 5.49 -3.91
C GLY A 154 -2.99 6.06 -5.30
N SER A 155 -2.05 6.74 -5.98
CA SER A 155 -2.32 7.34 -7.27
C SER A 155 -1.71 6.57 -8.44
N PRO A 156 -2.17 6.80 -9.68
CA PRO A 156 -1.57 6.21 -10.89
C PRO A 156 -0.27 6.91 -11.33
N ALA A 157 0.25 7.88 -10.60
CA ALA A 157 1.37 8.72 -11.03
C ALA A 157 2.66 7.92 -11.25
N VAL A 158 2.91 6.88 -10.44
CA VAL A 158 4.09 6.01 -10.60
C VAL A 158 4.02 5.19 -11.88
N PRO A 159 2.92 4.46 -12.19
CA PRO A 159 2.75 3.82 -13.50
C PRO A 159 2.83 4.78 -14.68
N GLN A 160 2.24 5.96 -14.57
CA GLN A 160 2.33 7.00 -15.62
C GLN A 160 3.78 7.41 -15.89
N ALA A 161 4.55 7.70 -14.83
CA ALA A 161 5.96 8.06 -14.96
C ALA A 161 6.78 6.93 -15.58
N ALA A 162 6.52 5.67 -15.21
CA ALA A 162 7.16 4.51 -15.81
C ALA A 162 6.88 4.40 -17.31
N GLN A 163 5.61 4.56 -17.70
CA GLN A 163 5.18 4.55 -19.11
C GLN A 163 5.88 5.63 -19.93
N GLU A 164 5.91 6.86 -19.41
CA GLU A 164 6.55 8.01 -20.10
C GLU A 164 8.06 7.83 -20.27
N ARG A 165 8.71 7.15 -19.33
CA ARG A 165 10.16 6.95 -19.33
C ARG A 165 10.59 5.62 -19.95
N GLY A 166 9.65 4.78 -20.39
CA GLY A 166 9.92 3.48 -21.01
C GLY A 166 10.52 2.44 -20.05
N VAL A 167 10.34 2.61 -18.72
CA VAL A 167 10.73 1.62 -17.72
C VAL A 167 9.55 0.75 -17.32
N LYS A 168 9.80 -0.39 -16.71
CA LYS A 168 8.75 -1.30 -16.29
C LYS A 168 8.15 -0.92 -14.94
N VAL A 169 6.92 -1.37 -14.66
CA VAL A 169 6.24 -1.12 -13.39
C VAL A 169 5.39 -2.31 -12.93
N ILE A 170 5.36 -2.54 -11.64
CA ILE A 170 4.39 -3.41 -10.98
C ILE A 170 3.29 -2.50 -10.42
N GLY A 171 2.06 -2.68 -10.90
CA GLY A 171 0.90 -1.93 -10.43
C GLY A 171 0.54 -2.26 -8.97
N TYR A 172 -0.04 -1.30 -8.27
CA TYR A 172 -0.52 -1.45 -6.89
C TYR A 172 -2.04 -1.44 -6.83
N GLN A 173 -2.61 -2.34 -6.04
CA GLN A 173 -4.06 -2.51 -5.78
C GLN A 173 -4.92 -2.91 -6.99
N SER A 174 -4.71 -2.32 -8.13
CA SER A 174 -5.54 -2.55 -9.31
C SER A 174 -4.69 -2.73 -10.56
N ASP A 175 -5.33 -3.25 -11.59
CA ASP A 175 -4.73 -3.29 -12.92
C ASP A 175 -4.60 -1.89 -13.50
N MET A 176 -3.37 -1.47 -13.74
CA MET A 176 -3.00 -0.18 -14.34
C MET A 176 -2.65 -0.30 -15.82
N SER A 177 -2.95 -1.42 -16.48
CA SER A 177 -2.62 -1.67 -17.89
C SER A 177 -3.24 -0.67 -18.84
N ARG A 178 -4.39 -0.07 -18.49
CA ARG A 178 -4.99 1.04 -19.27
C ARG A 178 -4.21 2.35 -19.17
N ILE A 179 -3.46 2.52 -18.09
CA ILE A 179 -2.69 3.75 -17.81
C ILE A 179 -1.25 3.59 -18.30
N ALA A 180 -0.69 2.39 -18.11
CA ALA A 180 0.69 2.07 -18.45
C ALA A 180 0.77 0.78 -19.30
N PRO A 181 0.17 0.78 -20.53
CA PRO A 181 -0.02 -0.44 -21.32
C PRO A 181 1.29 -1.12 -21.74
N GLN A 182 2.37 -0.39 -21.88
CA GLN A 182 3.68 -0.93 -22.27
C GLN A 182 4.63 -1.11 -21.09
N ALA A 183 4.38 -0.40 -19.98
CA ALA A 183 5.23 -0.42 -18.79
C ALA A 183 4.81 -1.49 -17.79
N GLN A 184 3.50 -1.73 -17.62
CA GLN A 184 3.02 -2.65 -16.61
C GLN A 184 3.42 -4.10 -16.91
N LEU A 185 4.09 -4.73 -15.95
CA LEU A 185 4.41 -6.17 -15.97
C LEU A 185 3.31 -7.01 -15.32
N ALA A 186 2.81 -6.53 -14.18
CA ALA A 186 1.78 -7.17 -13.38
C ALA A 186 1.18 -6.16 -12.40
N ALA A 187 0.10 -6.56 -11.73
CA ALA A 187 -0.39 -5.92 -10.52
C ALA A 187 -0.17 -6.84 -9.32
N ASP A 188 0.18 -6.28 -8.17
CA ASP A 188 0.53 -7.05 -6.97
C ASP A 188 -0.68 -7.58 -6.20
N ARG A 189 -1.86 -7.05 -6.48
CA ARG A 189 -3.11 -7.56 -5.94
C ARG A 189 -3.90 -8.29 -7.01
N LYS A 190 -4.19 -9.53 -6.72
CA LYS A 190 -5.30 -10.22 -7.34
C LYS A 190 -6.56 -9.74 -6.61
N SER A 191 -7.54 -9.20 -7.34
CA SER A 191 -8.90 -9.14 -6.83
C SER A 191 -9.29 -10.56 -6.44
N VAL A 192 -9.43 -10.83 -5.16
CA VAL A 192 -10.07 -12.05 -4.70
C VAL A 192 -11.57 -11.83 -4.94
N VAL A 193 -12.08 -12.46 -5.96
CA VAL A 193 -13.50 -12.66 -6.13
C VAL A 193 -13.87 -13.86 -5.29
#